data_0005e11ec3a097487178cb99d6a233ba
#
_entry.id   0005e11ec3a097487178cb99d6a233ba
#
_cell.length_a   1.000
_cell.length_b   1.000
_cell.length_c   1.000
_cell.angle_alpha   90.00
_cell.angle_beta   90.00
_cell.angle_gamma   90.00
#
_symmetry.space_group_name_H-M   'P 1'
#
loop_
_entity.id
_entity.type
_entity.pdbx_description
1 polymer ?
#
loop_
_entity_poly.entity_id
_entity_poly.type
_entity_poly.pdbx_seq_one_letter_code
_entity_poly.pdbx_strand_id
1 'polypeptide(L)'
;MIFVNAFAFAILASCLFATVLVLTRHLHGHLTLDSQVGVQKLHAVPTPRVGGLALMVGALAGGFALPDGGRELWWMICLAAIPAFASGLIEDVTKRVGVRTRLLATILSGLIFCLLSGYAIRGVDLPGVDMLLAIGPVAVLFTAFAIGGIANALNIIDGVNGLASGTAIIILAGFGLIAWQTGDTAIMGVCLVAIGAIAGFFLLNYPLGLIFFGDAGAYGTGYLLAVLAVALPARNPEISPIIGILLLAYPMIETFVS
;
A
#
# COMPACT_ATOMS: atom_id res chain seq x y z
N MET A 1 0.22 -24.97 1.83
CA MET A 1 -1.26 -25.00 1.70
C MET A 1 -1.91 -23.75 2.34
N ILE A 2 -1.59 -23.37 3.59
CA ILE A 2 -2.22 -22.22 4.31
C ILE A 2 -2.03 -20.88 3.57
N PHE A 3 -0.83 -20.57 3.11
CA PHE A 3 -0.57 -19.32 2.38
C PHE A 3 -1.31 -19.25 1.04
N VAL A 4 -1.53 -20.38 0.38
CA VAL A 4 -2.33 -20.45 -0.87
C VAL A 4 -3.79 -20.08 -0.57
N ASN A 5 -4.34 -20.52 0.57
CA ASN A 5 -5.69 -20.16 0.98
C ASN A 5 -5.80 -18.65 1.27
N ALA A 6 -4.82 -18.08 2.00
CA ALA A 6 -4.81 -16.65 2.30
C ALA A 6 -4.77 -15.79 1.01
N PHE A 7 -3.92 -16.15 0.06
CA PHE A 7 -3.88 -15.52 -1.27
C PHE A 7 -5.21 -15.69 -2.02
N ALA A 8 -5.77 -16.91 -2.05
CA ALA A 8 -7.01 -17.20 -2.77
C ALA A 8 -8.20 -16.42 -2.18
N PHE A 9 -8.32 -16.34 -0.86
CA PHE A 9 -9.36 -15.53 -0.22
C PHE A 9 -9.18 -14.05 -0.51
N ALA A 10 -7.96 -13.54 -0.49
CA ALA A 10 -7.68 -12.14 -0.80
C ALA A 10 -8.07 -11.77 -2.24
N ILE A 11 -7.65 -12.54 -3.24
CA ILE A 11 -7.94 -12.25 -4.65
C ILE A 11 -9.42 -12.40 -4.96
N LEU A 12 -10.07 -13.45 -4.47
CA LEU A 12 -11.49 -13.69 -4.72
C LEU A 12 -12.35 -12.61 -4.06
N ALA A 13 -12.10 -12.29 -2.80
CA ALA A 13 -12.89 -11.27 -2.08
C ALA A 13 -12.71 -9.88 -2.72
N SER A 14 -11.48 -9.50 -3.08
CA SER A 14 -11.21 -8.23 -3.77
C SER A 14 -11.89 -8.17 -5.13
N CYS A 15 -11.75 -9.21 -5.95
CA CYS A 15 -12.34 -9.27 -7.28
C CYS A 15 -13.87 -9.23 -7.22
N LEU A 16 -14.50 -10.02 -6.35
CA LEU A 16 -15.95 -10.02 -6.16
C LEU A 16 -16.45 -8.64 -5.70
N PHE A 17 -15.80 -8.03 -4.72
CA PHE A 17 -16.22 -6.73 -4.21
C PHE A 17 -16.00 -5.61 -5.24
N ALA A 18 -14.87 -5.62 -5.97
CA ALA A 18 -14.65 -4.71 -7.09
C ALA A 18 -15.74 -4.87 -8.17
N THR A 19 -16.12 -6.10 -8.50
CA THR A 19 -17.20 -6.38 -9.44
C THR A 19 -18.54 -5.81 -8.94
N VAL A 20 -18.86 -5.99 -7.66
CA VAL A 20 -20.06 -5.39 -7.04
C VAL A 20 -20.03 -3.87 -7.17
N LEU A 21 -18.91 -3.21 -6.85
CA LEU A 21 -18.78 -1.75 -6.99
C LEU A 21 -19.00 -1.28 -8.43
N VAL A 22 -18.47 -2.01 -9.41
CA VAL A 22 -18.67 -1.69 -10.83
C VAL A 22 -20.14 -1.86 -11.26
N LEU A 23 -20.78 -2.95 -10.87
CA LEU A 23 -22.18 -3.23 -11.23
C LEU A 23 -23.17 -2.28 -10.55
N THR A 24 -22.87 -1.89 -9.29
CA THR A 24 -23.73 -1.00 -8.51
C THR A 24 -23.39 0.48 -8.65
N ARG A 25 -22.51 0.85 -9.59
CA ARG A 25 -22.05 2.24 -9.79
C ARG A 25 -23.20 3.25 -9.94
N HIS A 26 -24.36 2.82 -10.42
CA HIS A 26 -25.55 3.65 -10.56
C HIS A 26 -26.17 4.06 -9.21
N LEU A 27 -25.91 3.31 -8.12
CA LEU A 27 -26.42 3.60 -6.78
C LEU A 27 -25.53 4.61 -6.03
N HIS A 28 -24.22 4.51 -6.17
CA HIS A 28 -23.24 5.32 -5.41
C HIS A 28 -22.44 6.31 -6.28
N GLY A 29 -22.71 6.33 -7.59
CA GLY A 29 -21.93 7.11 -8.55
C GLY A 29 -21.89 8.61 -8.28
N HIS A 30 -22.94 9.18 -7.69
CA HIS A 30 -22.97 10.60 -7.30
C HIS A 30 -21.87 10.99 -6.29
N LEU A 31 -21.31 10.03 -5.53
CA LEU A 31 -20.24 10.23 -4.59
C LEU A 31 -18.88 9.75 -5.12
N THR A 32 -18.86 8.71 -5.94
CA THR A 32 -17.67 7.92 -6.23
C THR A 32 -17.16 8.02 -7.66
N LEU A 33 -17.96 8.54 -8.60
CA LEU A 33 -17.54 8.69 -9.98
C LEU A 33 -16.57 9.85 -10.14
N ASP A 34 -15.56 9.63 -10.96
CA ASP A 34 -14.67 10.70 -11.39
C ASP A 34 -15.39 11.62 -12.41
N SER A 35 -15.25 12.94 -12.23
CA SER A 35 -15.85 13.92 -13.15
C SER A 35 -15.11 13.91 -14.48
N GLN A 36 -15.84 14.01 -15.61
CA GLN A 36 -15.25 14.06 -16.95
C GLN A 36 -14.55 15.40 -17.29
N VAL A 37 -14.55 16.38 -16.37
CA VAL A 37 -14.03 17.73 -16.61
C VAL A 37 -12.61 17.85 -16.08
N GLY A 38 -11.61 18.04 -16.98
CA GLY A 38 -10.22 18.30 -16.62
C GLY A 38 -9.26 18.06 -17.80
N VAL A 39 -8.20 18.86 -17.89
CA VAL A 39 -7.25 18.92 -19.03
C VAL A 39 -6.41 17.63 -19.20
N GLN A 40 -6.36 16.77 -18.18
CA GLN A 40 -5.52 15.56 -18.15
C GLN A 40 -6.34 14.25 -18.14
N LYS A 41 -7.64 14.28 -18.43
CA LYS A 41 -8.50 13.09 -18.34
C LYS A 41 -8.58 12.33 -19.64
N LEU A 42 -7.99 11.14 -19.66
CA LEU A 42 -7.95 10.21 -20.79
C LEU A 42 -9.19 9.32 -20.94
N HIS A 43 -10.15 9.37 -20.00
CA HIS A 43 -11.29 8.46 -19.94
C HIS A 43 -12.60 9.10 -20.39
N ALA A 44 -13.28 8.44 -21.34
CA ALA A 44 -14.55 8.89 -21.90
C ALA A 44 -15.78 8.48 -21.07
N VAL A 45 -15.63 7.55 -20.10
CA VAL A 45 -16.73 7.00 -19.31
C VAL A 45 -16.53 7.31 -17.83
N PRO A 46 -17.58 7.76 -17.10
CA PRO A 46 -17.50 7.95 -15.65
C PRO A 46 -17.16 6.64 -14.93
N THR A 47 -16.04 6.63 -14.20
CA THR A 47 -15.49 5.43 -13.55
C THR A 47 -15.43 5.62 -12.04
N PRO A 48 -15.84 4.61 -11.22
CA PRO A 48 -15.73 4.70 -9.76
C PRO A 48 -14.26 4.76 -9.28
N ARG A 49 -13.95 5.71 -8.37
CA ARG A 49 -12.61 5.89 -7.77
C ARG A 49 -12.51 5.29 -6.36
N VAL A 50 -13.08 4.13 -6.15
CA VAL A 50 -13.16 3.49 -4.83
C VAL A 50 -12.56 2.08 -4.81
N GLY A 51 -11.59 1.83 -5.68
CA GLY A 51 -10.87 0.55 -5.74
C GLY A 51 -10.20 0.18 -4.42
N GLY A 52 -9.76 1.16 -3.64
CA GLY A 52 -9.23 0.95 -2.29
C GLY A 52 -10.17 0.16 -1.37
N LEU A 53 -11.49 0.29 -1.52
CA LEU A 53 -12.45 -0.52 -0.75
C LEU A 53 -12.38 -2.01 -1.14
N ALA A 54 -12.20 -2.32 -2.42
CA ALA A 54 -12.03 -3.70 -2.85
C ALA A 54 -10.73 -4.31 -2.31
N LEU A 55 -9.64 -3.53 -2.31
CA LEU A 55 -8.38 -3.93 -1.68
C LEU A 55 -8.57 -4.22 -0.19
N MET A 56 -9.27 -3.33 0.53
CA MET A 56 -9.52 -3.49 1.96
C MET A 56 -10.28 -4.81 2.24
N VAL A 57 -11.33 -5.10 1.49
CA VAL A 57 -12.10 -6.34 1.65
C VAL A 57 -11.24 -7.56 1.35
N GLY A 58 -10.45 -7.55 0.29
CA GLY A 58 -9.50 -8.62 -0.04
C GLY A 58 -8.44 -8.79 1.05
N ALA A 59 -7.87 -7.69 1.52
CA ALA A 59 -6.87 -7.65 2.58
C ALA A 59 -7.40 -8.25 3.89
N LEU A 60 -8.61 -7.89 4.30
CA LEU A 60 -9.26 -8.45 5.49
C LEU A 60 -9.51 -9.96 5.31
N ALA A 61 -10.10 -10.38 4.19
CA ALA A 61 -10.40 -11.78 3.93
C ALA A 61 -9.14 -12.67 3.93
N GLY A 62 -8.07 -12.23 3.26
CA GLY A 62 -6.79 -12.94 3.24
C GLY A 62 -6.09 -12.93 4.60
N GLY A 63 -6.16 -11.82 5.32
CA GLY A 63 -5.55 -11.66 6.63
C GLY A 63 -6.08 -12.64 7.69
N PHE A 64 -7.37 -12.92 7.66
CA PHE A 64 -7.97 -13.95 8.56
C PHE A 64 -7.44 -15.36 8.29
N ALA A 65 -7.02 -15.64 7.06
CA ALA A 65 -6.49 -16.97 6.69
C ALA A 65 -4.97 -17.12 6.92
N LEU A 66 -4.28 -16.07 7.37
CA LEU A 66 -2.86 -16.14 7.70
C LEU A 66 -2.61 -17.00 8.96
N PRO A 67 -1.48 -17.72 9.04
CA PRO A 67 -1.02 -18.34 10.27
C PRO A 67 -0.62 -17.29 11.30
N ASP A 68 -0.57 -17.68 12.60
CA ASP A 68 -0.49 -16.76 13.74
C ASP A 68 0.59 -15.67 13.62
N GLY A 69 1.85 -16.02 13.40
CA GLY A 69 2.92 -15.00 13.28
C GLY A 69 2.73 -14.01 12.14
N GLY A 70 2.22 -14.45 10.99
CA GLY A 70 1.88 -13.58 9.88
C GLY A 70 0.61 -12.77 10.15
N ARG A 71 -0.35 -13.37 10.86
CA ARG A 71 -1.61 -12.72 11.24
C ARG A 71 -1.40 -11.57 12.21
N GLU A 72 -0.54 -11.72 13.21
CA GLU A 72 -0.21 -10.65 14.15
C GLU A 72 0.42 -9.45 13.43
N LEU A 73 1.44 -9.70 12.60
CA LEU A 73 2.08 -8.65 11.81
C LEU A 73 1.07 -7.96 10.88
N TRP A 74 0.21 -8.74 10.23
CA TRP A 74 -0.81 -8.23 9.31
C TRP A 74 -1.78 -7.27 9.99
N TRP A 75 -2.35 -7.66 11.15
CA TRP A 75 -3.30 -6.81 11.86
C TRP A 75 -2.66 -5.56 12.43
N MET A 76 -1.41 -5.64 12.85
CA MET A 76 -0.63 -4.47 13.27
C MET A 76 -0.47 -3.49 12.11
N ILE A 77 -0.10 -3.98 10.91
CA ILE A 77 0.00 -3.18 9.69
C ILE A 77 -1.35 -2.55 9.33
N CYS A 78 -2.44 -3.34 9.34
CA CYS A 78 -3.78 -2.85 9.04
C CYS A 78 -4.26 -1.77 10.02
N LEU A 79 -4.02 -1.95 11.31
CA LEU A 79 -4.39 -0.98 12.33
C LEU A 79 -3.65 0.36 12.12
N ALA A 80 -2.36 0.30 11.87
CA ALA A 80 -1.56 1.49 11.61
C ALA A 80 -1.85 2.15 10.24
N ALA A 81 -2.42 1.41 9.28
CA ALA A 81 -2.85 1.94 7.98
C ALA A 81 -4.08 2.84 8.05
N ILE A 82 -4.86 2.80 9.15
CA ILE A 82 -6.17 3.49 9.23
C ILE A 82 -6.09 4.98 8.86
N PRO A 83 -5.17 5.80 9.37
CA PRO A 83 -5.13 7.22 9.01
C PRO A 83 -4.86 7.44 7.52
N ALA A 84 -3.91 6.71 6.92
CA ALA A 84 -3.56 6.80 5.51
C ALA A 84 -4.75 6.40 4.62
N PHE A 85 -5.34 5.24 4.89
CA PHE A 85 -6.48 4.72 4.14
C PHE A 85 -7.71 5.60 4.28
N ALA A 86 -8.06 6.01 5.51
CA ALA A 86 -9.22 6.84 5.76
C ALA A 86 -9.12 8.22 5.10
N SER A 87 -7.93 8.86 5.14
CA SER A 87 -7.74 10.15 4.48
C SER A 87 -7.92 10.07 2.97
N GLY A 88 -7.43 8.99 2.35
CA GLY A 88 -7.63 8.72 0.92
C GLY A 88 -9.09 8.44 0.60
N LEU A 89 -9.77 7.61 1.40
CA LEU A 89 -11.17 7.27 1.18
C LEU A 89 -12.10 8.51 1.32
N ILE A 90 -11.84 9.36 2.32
CA ILE A 90 -12.58 10.60 2.47
C ILE A 90 -12.35 11.51 1.25
N GLU A 91 -11.14 11.58 0.72
CA GLU A 91 -10.86 12.32 -0.51
C GLU A 91 -11.59 11.71 -1.71
N ASP A 92 -11.55 10.39 -1.88
CA ASP A 92 -12.23 9.70 -2.99
C ASP A 92 -13.73 10.02 -3.04
N VAL A 93 -14.36 10.13 -1.86
CA VAL A 93 -15.80 10.40 -1.74
C VAL A 93 -16.13 11.89 -1.73
N THR A 94 -15.35 12.73 -1.02
CA THR A 94 -15.72 14.12 -0.75
C THR A 94 -15.02 15.13 -1.64
N LYS A 95 -13.85 14.79 -2.20
CA LYS A 95 -12.96 15.70 -2.95
C LYS A 95 -12.52 16.93 -2.15
N ARG A 96 -12.44 16.83 -0.82
CA ARG A 96 -12.21 17.96 0.09
C ARG A 96 -10.98 17.83 0.98
N VAL A 97 -10.27 16.71 0.94
CA VAL A 97 -9.08 16.49 1.79
C VAL A 97 -7.85 17.05 1.09
N GLY A 98 -7.30 18.12 1.64
CA GLY A 98 -6.11 18.76 1.07
C GLY A 98 -4.86 17.85 1.11
N VAL A 99 -3.92 18.11 0.19
CA VAL A 99 -2.66 17.34 0.06
C VAL A 99 -1.89 17.28 1.38
N ARG A 100 -1.81 18.39 2.13
CA ARG A 100 -1.12 18.43 3.44
C ARG A 100 -1.76 17.50 4.45
N THR A 101 -3.09 17.43 4.51
CA THR A 101 -3.81 16.55 5.43
C THR A 101 -3.53 15.08 5.11
N ARG A 102 -3.52 14.70 3.82
CA ARG A 102 -3.21 13.33 3.39
C ARG A 102 -1.76 12.97 3.70
N LEU A 103 -0.81 13.89 3.46
CA LEU A 103 0.60 13.68 3.85
C LEU A 103 0.75 13.47 5.36
N LEU A 104 0.12 14.31 6.18
CA LEU A 104 0.17 14.17 7.64
C LEU A 104 -0.49 12.86 8.10
N ALA A 105 -1.58 12.44 7.47
CA ALA A 105 -2.23 11.17 7.78
C ALA A 105 -1.35 9.96 7.43
N THR A 106 -0.63 10.00 6.30
CA THR A 106 0.31 8.92 5.93
C THR A 106 1.54 8.89 6.85
N ILE A 107 2.07 10.05 7.27
CA ILE A 107 3.14 10.13 8.28
C ILE A 107 2.64 9.60 9.64
N LEU A 108 1.42 9.95 10.04
CA LEU A 108 0.80 9.43 11.27
C LEU A 108 0.68 7.90 11.23
N SER A 109 0.28 7.33 10.10
CA SER A 109 0.29 5.86 9.90
C SER A 109 1.67 5.26 10.10
N GLY A 110 2.70 5.88 9.56
CA GLY A 110 4.10 5.48 9.78
C GLY A 110 4.50 5.55 11.24
N LEU A 111 4.13 6.62 11.93
CA LEU A 111 4.41 6.78 13.36
C LEU A 111 3.71 5.69 14.20
N ILE A 112 2.42 5.44 13.96
CA ILE A 112 1.66 4.40 14.65
C ILE A 112 2.31 3.03 14.40
N PHE A 113 2.72 2.74 13.17
CA PHE A 113 3.42 1.49 12.87
C PHE A 113 4.73 1.35 13.67
N CYS A 114 5.58 2.38 13.71
CA CYS A 114 6.82 2.34 14.49
C CYS A 114 6.55 2.11 15.99
N LEU A 115 5.51 2.73 16.54
CA LEU A 115 5.16 2.59 17.96
C LEU A 115 4.59 1.20 18.28
N LEU A 116 3.79 0.61 17.39
CA LEU A 116 3.20 -0.71 17.59
C LEU A 116 4.20 -1.85 17.38
N SER A 117 5.04 -1.73 16.35
CA SER A 117 5.98 -2.79 15.97
C SER A 117 7.34 -2.70 16.67
N GLY A 118 7.73 -1.50 17.13
CA GLY A 118 9.09 -1.21 17.56
C GLY A 118 10.11 -1.11 16.41
N TYR A 119 9.68 -1.25 15.14
CA TYR A 119 10.56 -1.18 13.97
C TYR A 119 10.79 0.27 13.55
N ALA A 120 12.03 0.59 13.25
CA ALA A 120 12.44 1.87 12.70
C ALA A 120 13.73 1.71 11.90
N ILE A 121 13.96 2.57 10.93
CA ILE A 121 15.20 2.64 10.16
C ILE A 121 16.29 3.18 11.08
N ARG A 122 17.21 2.33 11.53
CA ARG A 122 18.29 2.68 12.44
C ARG A 122 19.63 2.88 11.73
N GLY A 123 19.69 2.69 10.44
CA GLY A 123 20.83 2.90 9.56
C GLY A 123 20.43 2.68 8.11
N VAL A 124 21.23 3.25 7.21
CA VAL A 124 21.08 3.16 5.76
C VAL A 124 22.45 2.91 5.08
N ASP A 125 23.40 2.37 5.82
CA ASP A 125 24.79 2.11 5.42
C ASP A 125 25.54 3.38 4.98
N LEU A 126 25.21 4.56 5.60
CA LEU A 126 25.86 5.85 5.42
C LEU A 126 26.33 6.39 6.78
N PRO A 127 27.65 6.39 7.08
CA PRO A 127 28.17 6.61 8.43
C PRO A 127 27.67 7.88 9.15
N GLY A 128 27.54 9.01 8.46
CA GLY A 128 27.04 10.26 9.04
C GLY A 128 25.54 10.24 9.34
N VAL A 129 24.78 9.58 8.49
CA VAL A 129 23.31 9.41 8.64
C VAL A 129 23.02 8.40 9.73
N ASP A 130 23.78 7.31 9.78
CA ASP A 130 23.60 6.24 10.75
C ASP A 130 23.83 6.71 12.20
N MET A 131 24.76 7.65 12.41
CA MET A 131 24.94 8.30 13.73
C MET A 131 23.67 9.02 14.21
N LEU A 132 22.93 9.69 13.31
CA LEU A 132 21.69 10.36 13.64
C LEU A 132 20.55 9.34 13.85
N LEU A 133 20.48 8.31 13.00
CA LEU A 133 19.48 7.25 13.08
C LEU A 133 19.70 6.29 14.28
N ALA A 134 20.88 6.30 14.90
CA ALA A 134 21.11 5.62 16.16
C ALA A 134 20.29 6.22 17.31
N ILE A 135 19.87 7.50 17.20
CA ILE A 135 19.03 8.18 18.20
C ILE A 135 17.58 7.74 17.97
N GLY A 136 17.01 6.93 18.88
CA GLY A 136 15.72 6.32 18.75
C GLY A 136 14.58 7.24 18.28
N PRO A 137 14.33 8.40 18.92
CA PRO A 137 13.31 9.36 18.45
C PRO A 137 13.53 9.87 17.02
N VAL A 138 14.80 10.10 16.63
CA VAL A 138 15.16 10.53 15.28
C VAL A 138 14.85 9.42 14.27
N ALA A 139 15.23 8.18 14.59
CA ALA A 139 14.90 7.01 13.76
C ALA A 139 13.40 6.87 13.53
N VAL A 140 12.59 6.98 14.58
CA VAL A 140 11.12 6.88 14.49
C VAL A 140 10.52 7.99 13.63
N LEU A 141 10.93 9.24 13.83
CA LEU A 141 10.43 10.38 13.04
C LEU A 141 10.85 10.28 11.57
N PHE A 142 12.11 9.90 11.32
CA PHE A 142 12.61 9.67 9.96
C PHE A 142 11.84 8.55 9.26
N THR A 143 11.63 7.43 9.96
CA THR A 143 10.88 6.29 9.42
C THR A 143 9.43 6.66 9.11
N ALA A 144 8.76 7.36 10.02
CA ALA A 144 7.40 7.83 9.81
C ALA A 144 7.30 8.76 8.59
N PHE A 145 8.25 9.69 8.45
CA PHE A 145 8.34 10.57 7.29
C PHE A 145 8.60 9.80 5.99
N ALA A 146 9.53 8.84 5.99
CA ALA A 146 9.84 8.01 4.83
C ALA A 146 8.61 7.18 4.39
N ILE A 147 7.90 6.57 5.34
CA ILE A 147 6.65 5.83 5.07
C ILE A 147 5.60 6.76 4.43
N GLY A 148 5.42 7.96 4.98
CA GLY A 148 4.51 8.95 4.41
C GLY A 148 4.91 9.38 3.00
N GLY A 149 6.21 9.56 2.75
CA GLY A 149 6.76 9.91 1.44
C GLY A 149 6.48 8.85 0.38
N ILE A 150 6.74 7.57 0.69
CA ILE A 150 6.48 6.46 -0.25
C ILE A 150 4.98 6.28 -0.50
N ALA A 151 4.13 6.46 0.52
CA ALA A 151 2.69 6.42 0.33
C ALA A 151 2.21 7.47 -0.68
N ASN A 152 2.76 8.69 -0.59
CA ASN A 152 2.49 9.75 -1.56
C ASN A 152 3.12 9.49 -2.93
N ALA A 153 4.31 8.89 -2.99
CA ALA A 153 4.96 8.51 -4.24
C ALA A 153 4.11 7.53 -5.06
N LEU A 154 3.52 6.53 -4.41
CA LEU A 154 2.63 5.59 -5.10
C LEU A 154 1.35 6.28 -5.61
N ASN A 155 0.83 7.26 -4.88
CA ASN A 155 -0.32 8.05 -5.34
C ASN A 155 0.02 8.92 -6.57
N ILE A 156 1.25 9.45 -6.65
CA ILE A 156 1.70 10.24 -7.81
C ILE A 156 1.74 9.37 -9.08
N ILE A 157 2.20 8.13 -9.00
CA ILE A 157 2.27 7.23 -10.17
C ILE A 157 0.93 6.60 -10.56
N ASP A 158 -0.14 6.80 -9.78
CA ASP A 158 -1.49 6.27 -10.09
C ASP A 158 -2.21 7.11 -11.16
N GLY A 159 -1.51 7.47 -12.22
CA GLY A 159 -2.05 8.25 -13.34
C GLY A 159 -2.59 7.41 -14.50
N VAL A 160 -2.23 6.12 -14.57
CA VAL A 160 -2.59 5.23 -15.69
C VAL A 160 -3.07 3.88 -15.14
N ASN A 161 -4.12 3.33 -15.78
CA ASN A 161 -4.69 2.03 -15.38
C ASN A 161 -3.62 0.95 -15.28
N GLY A 162 -3.57 0.29 -14.15
CA GLY A 162 -2.64 -0.80 -13.88
C GLY A 162 -1.22 -0.38 -13.48
N LEU A 163 -0.82 0.89 -13.63
CA LEU A 163 0.56 1.29 -13.37
C LEU A 163 0.91 1.17 -11.89
N ALA A 164 0.19 1.86 -11.00
CA ALA A 164 0.46 1.81 -9.57
C ALA A 164 0.23 0.42 -8.99
N SER A 165 -0.88 -0.22 -9.34
CA SER A 165 -1.24 -1.56 -8.84
C SER A 165 -0.31 -2.65 -9.38
N GLY A 166 0.07 -2.61 -10.65
CA GLY A 166 1.04 -3.54 -11.26
C GLY A 166 2.44 -3.37 -10.66
N THR A 167 2.90 -2.12 -10.50
CA THR A 167 4.16 -1.81 -9.81
C THR A 167 4.17 -2.35 -8.39
N ALA A 168 3.08 -2.16 -7.64
CA ALA A 168 2.96 -2.66 -6.29
C ALA A 168 3.04 -4.20 -6.23
N ILE A 169 2.40 -4.92 -7.16
CA ILE A 169 2.49 -6.38 -7.25
C ILE A 169 3.94 -6.83 -7.47
N ILE A 170 4.67 -6.17 -8.36
CA ILE A 170 6.08 -6.51 -8.66
C ILE A 170 6.95 -6.27 -7.43
N ILE A 171 6.79 -5.13 -6.75
CA ILE A 171 7.54 -4.80 -5.53
C ILE A 171 7.24 -5.81 -4.42
N LEU A 172 5.95 -6.13 -4.20
CA LEU A 172 5.52 -7.13 -3.21
C LEU A 172 6.07 -8.52 -3.52
N ALA A 173 6.14 -8.91 -4.80
CA ALA A 173 6.77 -10.16 -5.22
C ALA A 173 8.27 -10.16 -4.88
N GLY A 174 8.97 -9.04 -5.05
CA GLY A 174 10.36 -8.87 -4.63
C GLY A 174 10.53 -9.05 -3.12
N PHE A 175 9.73 -8.34 -2.30
CA PHE A 175 9.76 -8.52 -0.84
C PHE A 175 9.42 -9.96 -0.42
N GLY A 176 8.39 -10.55 -1.05
CA GLY A 176 7.98 -11.92 -0.77
C GLY A 176 9.04 -12.96 -1.12
N LEU A 177 9.78 -12.76 -2.22
CA LEU A 177 10.88 -13.63 -2.64
C LEU A 177 12.04 -13.56 -1.64
N ILE A 178 12.43 -12.37 -1.20
CA ILE A 178 13.49 -12.20 -0.21
C ILE A 178 13.07 -12.81 1.12
N ALA A 179 11.84 -12.56 1.57
CA ALA A 179 11.29 -13.16 2.78
C ALA A 179 11.25 -14.69 2.73
N TRP A 180 10.96 -15.26 1.56
CA TRP A 180 11.04 -16.70 1.35
C TRP A 180 12.48 -17.22 1.47
N GLN A 181 13.46 -16.53 0.89
CA GLN A 181 14.88 -16.91 0.95
C GLN A 181 15.45 -16.83 2.37
N THR A 182 15.00 -15.87 3.19
CA THR A 182 15.40 -15.73 4.60
C THR A 182 14.57 -16.58 5.55
N GLY A 183 13.51 -17.25 5.06
CA GLY A 183 12.61 -18.03 5.89
C GLY A 183 11.62 -17.21 6.72
N ASP A 184 11.49 -15.90 6.47
CA ASP A 184 10.50 -15.05 7.14
C ASP A 184 9.09 -15.29 6.57
N THR A 185 8.45 -16.34 7.05
CA THR A 185 7.10 -16.73 6.62
C THR A 185 6.03 -15.70 6.97
N ALA A 186 6.27 -14.82 7.94
CA ALA A 186 5.33 -13.75 8.31
C ALA A 186 5.29 -12.68 7.22
N ILE A 187 6.44 -12.13 6.82
CA ILE A 187 6.51 -11.15 5.72
C ILE A 187 6.06 -11.78 4.40
N MET A 188 6.48 -13.01 4.11
CA MET A 188 6.02 -13.74 2.92
C MET A 188 4.49 -13.84 2.87
N GLY A 189 3.85 -14.19 3.98
CA GLY A 189 2.39 -14.28 4.08
C GLY A 189 1.70 -12.94 3.87
N VAL A 190 2.23 -11.87 4.47
CA VAL A 190 1.76 -10.48 4.27
C VAL A 190 1.83 -10.10 2.78
N CYS A 191 2.95 -10.37 2.12
CA CYS A 191 3.12 -10.11 0.68
C CYS A 191 2.09 -10.86 -0.17
N LEU A 192 1.86 -12.14 0.10
CA LEU A 192 0.91 -12.95 -0.65
C LEU A 192 -0.53 -12.45 -0.49
N VAL A 193 -0.96 -12.07 0.72
CA VAL A 193 -2.29 -11.47 0.94
C VAL A 193 -2.41 -10.15 0.20
N ALA A 194 -1.40 -9.29 0.28
CA ALA A 194 -1.40 -8.01 -0.42
C ALA A 194 -1.43 -8.17 -1.94
N ILE A 195 -0.62 -9.07 -2.51
CA ILE A 195 -0.64 -9.39 -3.94
C ILE A 195 -2.03 -9.89 -4.34
N GLY A 196 -2.63 -10.80 -3.56
CA GLY A 196 -3.98 -11.30 -3.84
C GLY A 196 -5.02 -10.18 -3.87
N ALA A 197 -5.04 -9.32 -2.85
CA ALA A 197 -5.97 -8.20 -2.77
C ALA A 197 -5.82 -7.22 -3.93
N ILE A 198 -4.57 -6.86 -4.28
CA ILE A 198 -4.30 -5.96 -5.41
C ILE A 198 -4.62 -6.62 -6.74
N ALA A 199 -4.27 -7.90 -6.94
CA ALA A 199 -4.53 -8.64 -8.17
C ALA A 199 -6.04 -8.77 -8.44
N GLY A 200 -6.87 -9.01 -7.42
CA GLY A 200 -8.33 -9.05 -7.58
C GLY A 200 -8.92 -7.74 -8.11
N PHE A 201 -8.43 -6.61 -7.61
CA PHE A 201 -8.76 -5.28 -8.14
C PHE A 201 -8.19 -5.07 -9.54
N PHE A 202 -6.92 -5.43 -9.75
CA PHE A 202 -6.19 -5.23 -11.01
C PHE A 202 -6.92 -5.81 -12.22
N LEU A 203 -7.57 -6.97 -12.08
CA LEU A 203 -8.33 -7.62 -13.16
C LEU A 203 -9.46 -6.74 -13.72
N LEU A 204 -10.03 -5.84 -12.92
CA LEU A 204 -11.06 -4.91 -13.37
C LEU A 204 -10.52 -3.53 -13.74
N ASN A 205 -9.37 -3.16 -13.16
CA ASN A 205 -8.70 -1.91 -13.47
C ASN A 205 -7.95 -1.96 -14.80
N TYR A 206 -7.17 -3.04 -15.04
CA TYR A 206 -6.36 -3.16 -16.23
C TYR A 206 -6.84 -4.33 -17.13
N PRO A 207 -6.95 -4.14 -18.46
CA PRO A 207 -6.70 -2.88 -19.18
C PRO A 207 -7.94 -1.96 -19.30
N LEU A 208 -9.11 -2.42 -18.86
CA LEU A 208 -10.38 -1.82 -19.20
C LEU A 208 -10.76 -0.54 -18.41
N GLY A 209 -10.11 -0.28 -17.28
CA GLY A 209 -10.41 0.90 -16.46
C GLY A 209 -11.82 0.93 -15.90
N LEU A 210 -12.40 -0.23 -15.55
CA LEU A 210 -13.77 -0.32 -15.03
C LEU A 210 -13.92 0.27 -13.63
N ILE A 211 -12.82 0.34 -12.88
CA ILE A 211 -12.71 0.92 -11.55
C ILE A 211 -11.32 1.50 -11.37
N PHE A 212 -11.17 2.67 -10.75
CA PHE A 212 -9.89 3.29 -10.45
C PHE A 212 -9.43 2.94 -9.04
N PHE A 213 -8.11 2.94 -8.85
CA PHE A 213 -7.45 2.64 -7.58
C PHE A 213 -7.94 3.56 -6.47
N GLY A 214 -7.98 4.86 -6.76
CA GLY A 214 -8.34 5.92 -5.86
C GLY A 214 -7.26 6.23 -4.83
N ASP A 215 -7.42 7.34 -4.13
CA ASP A 215 -6.47 7.79 -3.12
C ASP A 215 -6.36 6.79 -1.95
N ALA A 216 -7.48 6.16 -1.56
CA ALA A 216 -7.47 5.12 -0.53
C ALA A 216 -6.61 3.91 -0.93
N GLY A 217 -6.75 3.45 -2.18
CA GLY A 217 -5.95 2.35 -2.73
C GLY A 217 -4.47 2.71 -2.81
N ALA A 218 -4.16 3.89 -3.36
CA ALA A 218 -2.79 4.34 -3.55
C ALA A 218 -2.06 4.58 -2.22
N TYR A 219 -2.65 5.34 -1.28
CA TYR A 219 -2.02 5.60 0.02
C TYR A 219 -1.91 4.34 0.89
N GLY A 220 -2.97 3.50 0.91
CA GLY A 220 -2.95 2.25 1.68
C GLY A 220 -1.89 1.27 1.17
N THR A 221 -1.77 1.13 -0.15
CA THR A 221 -0.77 0.25 -0.77
C THR A 221 0.64 0.82 -0.63
N GLY A 222 0.84 2.12 -0.89
CA GLY A 222 2.15 2.76 -0.75
C GLY A 222 2.66 2.72 0.70
N TYR A 223 1.77 2.94 1.68
CA TYR A 223 2.06 2.72 3.09
C TYR A 223 2.52 1.28 3.36
N LEU A 224 1.80 0.27 2.86
CA LEU A 224 2.16 -1.14 3.04
C LEU A 224 3.54 -1.46 2.45
N LEU A 225 3.85 -0.99 1.25
CA LEU A 225 5.17 -1.18 0.62
C LEU A 225 6.29 -0.58 1.47
N ALA A 226 6.08 0.64 1.98
CA ALA A 226 7.05 1.32 2.83
C ALA A 226 7.26 0.61 4.16
N VAL A 227 6.19 0.12 4.78
CA VAL A 227 6.24 -0.66 6.02
C VAL A 227 7.03 -1.96 5.83
N LEU A 228 6.85 -2.65 4.71
CA LEU A 228 7.61 -3.87 4.39
C LEU A 228 9.10 -3.57 4.17
N ALA A 229 9.42 -2.43 3.56
CA ALA A 229 10.82 -1.98 3.40
C ALA A 229 11.51 -1.74 4.75
N VAL A 230 10.75 -1.35 5.79
CA VAL A 230 11.26 -1.18 7.16
C VAL A 230 11.26 -2.52 7.90
N ALA A 231 10.19 -3.30 7.80
CA ALA A 231 10.02 -4.52 8.57
C ALA A 231 10.97 -5.64 8.13
N LEU A 232 11.24 -5.77 6.84
CA LEU A 232 12.09 -6.84 6.30
C LEU A 232 13.51 -6.82 6.92
N PRO A 233 14.29 -5.73 6.84
CA PRO A 233 15.61 -5.69 7.47
C PRO A 233 15.54 -5.65 9.00
N ALA A 234 14.50 -5.08 9.61
CA ALA A 234 14.34 -5.07 11.06
C ALA A 234 14.14 -6.49 11.65
N ARG A 235 13.56 -7.39 10.87
CA ARG A 235 13.32 -8.79 11.25
C ARG A 235 14.44 -9.74 10.80
N ASN A 236 15.19 -9.36 9.78
CA ASN A 236 16.23 -10.15 9.15
C ASN A 236 17.54 -9.33 9.11
N PRO A 237 18.36 -9.36 10.18
CA PRO A 237 19.55 -8.51 10.28
C PRO A 237 20.60 -8.71 9.20
N GLU A 238 20.55 -9.82 8.46
CA GLU A 238 21.40 -10.11 7.30
C GLU A 238 21.00 -9.33 6.05
N ILE A 239 19.81 -8.72 6.05
CA ILE A 239 19.29 -7.94 4.93
C ILE A 239 19.63 -6.46 5.13
N SER A 240 20.39 -5.89 4.18
CA SER A 240 20.67 -4.45 4.20
C SER A 240 19.40 -3.61 4.01
N PRO A 241 19.22 -2.52 4.76
CA PRO A 241 18.12 -1.55 4.56
C PRO A 241 18.04 -0.97 3.15
N ILE A 242 19.14 -0.96 2.40
CA ILE A 242 19.22 -0.50 1.00
C ILE A 242 18.28 -1.30 0.09
N ILE A 243 18.02 -2.57 0.40
CA ILE A 243 17.09 -3.42 -0.37
C ILE A 243 15.71 -2.78 -0.47
N GLY A 244 15.21 -2.18 0.61
CA GLY A 244 13.93 -1.45 0.60
C GLY A 244 13.95 -0.29 -0.39
N ILE A 245 15.03 0.49 -0.42
CA ILE A 245 15.20 1.61 -1.35
C ILE A 245 15.25 1.12 -2.80
N LEU A 246 15.97 0.02 -3.07
CA LEU A 246 16.08 -0.54 -4.42
C LEU A 246 14.74 -1.06 -4.94
N LEU A 247 13.96 -1.75 -4.12
CA LEU A 247 12.63 -2.23 -4.51
C LEU A 247 11.64 -1.09 -4.73
N LEU A 248 11.78 0.00 -3.98
CA LEU A 248 10.93 1.19 -4.08
C LEU A 248 11.48 2.25 -5.05
N ALA A 249 12.56 1.95 -5.78
CA ALA A 249 13.25 2.93 -6.62
C ALA A 249 12.32 3.58 -7.66
N TYR A 250 11.46 2.78 -8.33
CA TYR A 250 10.59 3.31 -9.38
C TYR A 250 9.62 4.41 -8.86
N PRO A 251 8.76 4.16 -7.85
CA PRO A 251 7.88 5.22 -7.35
C PRO A 251 8.65 6.40 -6.75
N MET A 252 9.83 6.17 -6.16
CA MET A 252 10.66 7.25 -5.65
C MET A 252 11.19 8.15 -6.76
N ILE A 253 11.81 7.56 -7.80
CA ILE A 253 12.39 8.32 -8.91
C ILE A 253 11.31 9.09 -9.66
N GLU A 254 10.18 8.46 -9.96
CA GLU A 254 9.07 9.09 -10.67
C GLU A 254 8.56 10.34 -9.92
N THR A 255 8.53 10.29 -8.59
CA THR A 255 8.13 11.45 -7.76
C THR A 255 9.06 12.65 -7.91
N PHE A 256 10.35 12.44 -8.22
CA PHE A 256 11.31 13.54 -8.43
C PHE A 256 11.32 14.07 -9.88
N VAL A 257 10.77 13.31 -10.81
CA VAL A 257 10.78 13.65 -12.24
C VAL A 257 9.46 14.26 -12.69
N SER A 258 8.36 13.90 -12.03
CA SER A 258 7.02 14.43 -12.28
C SER A 258 6.80 15.80 -11.65
#